data_5cb2c0691af6ea12575cdb1f0a7e5433
#
_entry.id   5cb2c0691af6ea12575cdb1f0a7e5433
#
_cell.length_a   1.000
_cell.length_b   1.000
_cell.length_c   1.000
_cell.angle_alpha   90.00
_cell.angle_beta   90.00
_cell.angle_gamma   90.00
#
_symmetry.space_group_name_H-M   'P 1'
#
loop_
_entity.id
_entity.type
_entity.pdbx_description
1 polymer ?
#
loop_
_entity_poly.entity_id
_entity_poly.type
_entity_poly.pdbx_seq_one_letter_code
_entity_poly.pdbx_strand_id
1 'polypeptide(L)'
;MSINTGAGTRIYIAPRLTADLPADHAAAITLLSGLTYVEIGEVESIGDYGDTINDVTFAGLAQGRAKHLKGLADAGTSELVVAFDAGDAGQIKLVEAFLDRSRFDYPFKVEYVDGEVDYFAAKVMSNKKSGITVEGVLKRNVTLGINSEIYEVVTP
;
A
#
# COMPACT_ATOMS: atom_id res chain seq x y z
N MET A 1 -11.79 21.56 -4.75
CA MET A 1 -11.02 20.68 -3.85
C MET A 1 -11.73 20.63 -2.51
N SER A 2 -11.95 19.45 -2.00
CA SER A 2 -12.65 19.25 -0.74
C SER A 2 -11.79 18.47 0.25
N ILE A 3 -12.01 18.72 1.52
CA ILE A 3 -11.40 17.99 2.61
C ILE A 3 -12.37 16.88 3.00
N ASN A 4 -11.91 15.63 3.03
CA ASN A 4 -12.76 14.49 3.27
C ASN A 4 -12.27 13.69 4.48
N THR A 5 -13.20 12.96 5.10
CA THR A 5 -12.84 11.93 6.07
C THR A 5 -12.43 10.66 5.33
N GLY A 6 -11.89 9.68 6.04
CA GLY A 6 -11.56 8.39 5.46
C GLY A 6 -12.76 7.52 5.12
N ALA A 7 -13.97 7.93 5.50
CA ALA A 7 -15.17 7.14 5.22
C ALA A 7 -15.40 7.01 3.71
N GLY A 8 -15.69 5.79 3.27
CA GLY A 8 -15.88 5.49 1.85
C GLY A 8 -14.61 5.07 1.11
N THR A 9 -13.47 5.09 1.76
CA THR A 9 -12.21 4.60 1.18
C THR A 9 -12.27 3.09 1.02
N ARG A 10 -11.80 2.61 -0.12
CA ARG A 10 -11.76 1.18 -0.46
C ARG A 10 -10.36 0.77 -0.84
N ILE A 11 -9.98 -0.44 -0.49
CA ILE A 11 -8.69 -1.01 -0.88
C ILE A 11 -8.92 -2.28 -1.70
N TYR A 12 -8.09 -2.47 -2.71
CA TYR A 12 -8.19 -3.58 -3.65
C TYR A 12 -6.83 -4.25 -3.77
N ILE A 13 -6.86 -5.53 -4.13
CA ILE A 13 -5.66 -6.32 -4.43
C ILE A 13 -5.81 -6.96 -5.81
N ALA A 14 -4.72 -7.06 -6.54
CA ALA A 14 -4.66 -7.74 -7.83
C ALA A 14 -3.78 -9.00 -7.73
N PRO A 15 -3.83 -9.90 -8.73
CA PRO A 15 -2.92 -11.03 -8.77
C PRO A 15 -1.46 -10.59 -8.78
N ARG A 16 -0.58 -11.48 -8.31
CA ARG A 16 0.86 -11.25 -8.24
C ARG A 16 1.43 -10.73 -9.56
N LEU A 17 2.33 -9.74 -9.47
CA LEU A 17 3.08 -9.26 -10.63
C LEU A 17 3.98 -10.39 -11.16
N THR A 18 4.15 -10.43 -12.46
CA THR A 18 5.01 -11.41 -13.13
C THR A 18 6.36 -10.84 -13.52
N ALA A 19 6.56 -9.53 -13.33
CA ALA A 19 7.78 -8.82 -13.64
C ALA A 19 7.89 -7.59 -12.75
N ASP A 20 9.08 -7.00 -12.68
CA ASP A 20 9.29 -5.76 -11.93
C ASP A 20 8.53 -4.61 -12.59
N LEU A 21 8.11 -3.64 -11.78
CA LEU A 21 7.43 -2.45 -12.28
C LEU A 21 8.39 -1.64 -13.16
N PRO A 22 7.87 -0.98 -14.22
CA PRO A 22 8.69 -0.08 -15.03
C PRO A 22 9.30 1.03 -14.17
N ALA A 23 10.51 1.44 -14.52
CA ALA A 23 11.18 2.56 -13.84
C ALA A 23 10.50 3.90 -14.16
N ASP A 24 9.86 4.01 -15.31
CA ASP A 24 9.12 5.21 -15.69
C ASP A 24 7.81 5.28 -14.91
N HIS A 25 7.58 6.40 -14.25
CA HIS A 25 6.40 6.63 -13.42
C HIS A 25 5.09 6.47 -14.20
N ALA A 26 5.01 7.09 -15.38
CA ALA A 26 3.80 7.02 -16.22
C ALA A 26 3.53 5.61 -16.74
N ALA A 27 4.57 4.88 -17.12
CA ALA A 27 4.45 3.49 -17.59
C ALA A 27 3.98 2.56 -16.47
N ALA A 28 4.46 2.76 -15.24
CA ALA A 28 4.03 2.01 -14.07
C ALA A 28 2.56 2.25 -13.76
N ILE A 29 2.10 3.49 -13.83
CA ILE A 29 0.69 3.85 -13.63
C ILE A 29 -0.18 3.16 -14.70
N THR A 30 0.24 3.19 -15.95
CA THR A 30 -0.49 2.53 -17.05
C THR A 30 -0.62 1.04 -16.81
N LEU A 31 0.46 0.38 -16.39
CA LEU A 31 0.44 -1.05 -16.10
C LEU A 31 -0.49 -1.35 -14.90
N LEU A 32 -0.34 -0.62 -13.81
CA LEU A 32 -1.11 -0.86 -12.59
C LEU A 32 -2.61 -0.56 -12.78
N SER A 33 -2.96 0.48 -13.52
CA SER A 33 -4.35 0.82 -13.78
C SER A 33 -5.07 -0.17 -14.68
N GLY A 34 -4.33 -0.93 -15.48
CA GLY A 34 -4.89 -1.93 -16.40
C GLY A 34 -5.13 -3.30 -15.77
N LEU A 35 -4.77 -3.50 -14.50
CA LEU A 35 -4.93 -4.78 -13.82
C LEU A 35 -6.36 -4.98 -13.32
N THR A 36 -6.74 -6.25 -13.12
CA THR A 36 -8.03 -6.60 -12.53
C THR A 36 -7.89 -6.66 -11.02
N TYR A 37 -8.56 -5.75 -10.33
CA TYR A 37 -8.52 -5.65 -8.88
C TYR A 37 -9.75 -6.28 -8.23
N VAL A 38 -9.54 -6.90 -7.08
CA VAL A 38 -10.59 -7.49 -6.25
C VAL A 38 -10.67 -6.67 -4.97
N GLU A 39 -11.86 -6.19 -4.63
CA GLU A 39 -12.07 -5.41 -3.41
C GLU A 39 -11.84 -6.26 -2.17
N ILE A 40 -11.10 -5.72 -1.22
CA ILE A 40 -10.96 -6.31 0.11
C ILE A 40 -12.11 -5.77 0.96
N GLY A 41 -13.01 -6.66 1.36
CA GLY A 41 -14.20 -6.27 2.13
C GLY A 41 -13.95 -6.13 3.61
N GLU A 42 -14.90 -5.49 4.28
CA GLU A 42 -14.96 -5.37 5.74
C GLU A 42 -13.74 -4.66 6.35
N VAL A 43 -13.19 -3.67 5.66
CA VAL A 43 -12.02 -2.91 6.11
C VAL A 43 -12.41 -1.98 7.25
N GLU A 44 -11.72 -2.12 8.38
CA GLU A 44 -11.89 -1.21 9.52
C GLU A 44 -10.96 -0.01 9.41
N SER A 45 -9.69 -0.25 9.09
CA SER A 45 -8.71 0.80 8.96
C SER A 45 -7.58 0.41 8.03
N ILE A 46 -6.99 1.44 7.42
CA ILE A 46 -5.79 1.33 6.60
C ILE A 46 -4.75 2.20 7.28
N GLY A 47 -3.60 1.62 7.60
CA GLY A 47 -2.51 2.34 8.24
C GLY A 47 -1.87 3.35 7.31
N ASP A 48 -1.08 4.24 7.87
CA ASP A 48 -0.36 5.25 7.10
C ASP A 48 0.59 4.60 6.11
N TYR A 49 0.69 5.18 4.93
CA TYR A 49 1.63 4.74 3.90
C TYR A 49 2.15 5.95 3.13
N GLY A 50 3.32 5.81 2.56
CA GLY A 50 3.96 6.85 1.76
C GLY A 50 5.47 6.80 1.89
N ASP A 51 6.15 7.41 0.93
CA ASP A 51 7.60 7.43 0.89
C ASP A 51 8.19 8.37 1.93
N THR A 52 9.28 7.92 2.56
CA THR A 52 10.18 8.75 3.34
C THR A 52 11.56 8.69 2.69
N ILE A 53 12.17 9.84 2.50
CA ILE A 53 13.50 9.93 1.89
C ILE A 53 14.49 10.36 2.97
N ASN A 54 15.58 9.59 3.09
CA ASN A 54 16.65 9.91 4.03
C ASN A 54 17.36 11.17 3.61
N ASP A 55 17.66 12.03 4.58
CA ASP A 55 18.43 13.26 4.38
C ASP A 55 19.92 12.92 4.37
N VAL A 56 20.61 13.30 3.29
CA VAL A 56 22.06 13.22 3.19
C VAL A 56 22.58 14.66 3.20
N THR A 57 23.39 14.98 4.20
CA THR A 57 23.88 16.33 4.40
C THR A 57 25.32 16.45 3.93
N PHE A 58 25.60 17.53 3.20
CA PHE A 58 26.94 17.91 2.78
C PHE A 58 27.20 19.36 3.15
N ALA A 59 28.34 19.61 3.78
CA ALA A 59 28.74 20.96 4.14
C ALA A 59 30.02 21.31 3.39
N GLY A 60 29.95 22.27 2.45
CA GLY A 60 31.10 22.74 1.70
C GLY A 60 31.91 23.75 2.52
N LEU A 61 33.23 23.61 2.47
CA LEU A 61 34.13 24.46 3.23
C LEU A 61 34.03 25.93 2.77
N ALA A 62 33.91 26.13 1.45
CA ALA A 62 33.88 27.48 0.87
C ALA A 62 32.58 28.23 1.19
N GLN A 63 31.44 27.54 1.20
CA GLN A 63 30.14 28.15 1.44
C GLN A 63 29.80 28.28 2.93
N GLY A 64 30.40 27.47 3.78
CA GLY A 64 30.08 27.42 5.20
C GLY A 64 28.62 27.13 5.51
N ARG A 65 27.93 26.42 4.59
CA ARG A 65 26.51 26.13 4.69
C ARG A 65 26.23 24.66 4.36
N ALA A 66 25.41 24.03 5.17
CA ALA A 66 24.99 22.65 4.94
C ALA A 66 23.96 22.57 3.81
N LYS A 67 24.15 21.61 2.93
CA LYS A 67 23.18 21.28 1.85
C LYS A 67 22.56 19.95 2.14
N HIS A 68 21.27 19.85 1.89
CA HIS A 68 20.49 18.63 2.06
C HIS A 68 20.27 17.96 0.72
N LEU A 69 20.62 16.68 0.64
CA LEU A 69 20.44 15.86 -0.56
C LEU A 69 19.49 14.72 -0.22
N LYS A 70 18.74 14.28 -1.21
CA LYS A 70 17.85 13.13 -1.05
C LYS A 70 18.66 11.83 -1.14
N GLY A 71 18.57 11.03 -0.09
CA GLY A 71 19.18 9.71 -0.05
C GLY A 71 18.19 8.59 -0.41
N LEU A 72 18.26 7.50 0.33
CA LEU A 72 17.42 6.33 0.10
C LEU A 72 15.95 6.64 0.39
N ALA A 73 15.07 6.19 -0.51
CA ALA A 73 13.63 6.28 -0.33
C ALA A 73 13.10 4.94 0.22
N ASP A 74 12.15 5.03 1.14
CA ASP A 74 11.51 3.87 1.75
C ASP A 74 10.04 4.20 2.02
N ALA A 75 9.15 3.40 1.47
CA ALA A 75 7.71 3.55 1.70
C ALA A 75 7.25 2.89 3.01
N GLY A 76 8.11 2.11 3.64
CA GLY A 76 7.85 1.49 4.94
C GLY A 76 6.80 0.40 4.90
N THR A 77 6.10 0.28 6.02
CA THR A 77 5.04 -0.72 6.19
C THR A 77 3.73 -0.03 6.55
N SER A 78 2.63 -0.64 6.13
CA SER A 78 1.28 -0.19 6.46
C SER A 78 0.49 -1.34 7.05
N GLU A 79 -0.29 -1.08 8.09
CA GLU A 79 -1.13 -2.08 8.71
C GLU A 79 -2.57 -1.95 8.22
N LEU A 80 -3.11 -3.04 7.70
CA LEU A 80 -4.49 -3.14 7.24
C LEU A 80 -5.28 -4.00 8.23
N VAL A 81 -6.36 -3.46 8.75
CA VAL A 81 -7.24 -4.17 9.69
C VAL A 81 -8.59 -4.38 9.02
N VAL A 82 -9.00 -5.64 8.94
CA VAL A 82 -10.30 -6.02 8.36
C VAL A 82 -11.05 -6.92 9.35
N ALA A 83 -12.38 -6.86 9.33
CA ALA A 83 -13.18 -7.84 10.03
C ALA A 83 -13.05 -9.19 9.32
N PHE A 84 -12.85 -10.26 10.08
CA PHE A 84 -12.60 -11.57 9.51
C PHE A 84 -13.83 -12.08 8.74
N ASP A 85 -13.65 -12.32 7.44
CA ASP A 85 -14.67 -12.92 6.57
C ASP A 85 -13.98 -13.92 5.64
N ALA A 86 -14.14 -15.20 5.93
CA ALA A 86 -13.50 -16.26 5.17
C ALA A 86 -14.03 -16.38 3.73
N GLY A 87 -15.22 -15.85 3.47
CA GLY A 87 -15.82 -15.88 2.13
C GLY A 87 -15.47 -14.68 1.25
N ASP A 88 -14.80 -13.67 1.79
CA ASP A 88 -14.44 -12.47 1.03
C ASP A 88 -13.29 -12.75 0.07
N ALA A 89 -13.49 -12.47 -1.21
CA ALA A 89 -12.50 -12.75 -2.25
C ALA A 89 -11.20 -11.96 -2.05
N GLY A 90 -11.29 -10.73 -1.60
CA GLY A 90 -10.11 -9.91 -1.32
C GLY A 90 -9.29 -10.43 -0.15
N GLN A 91 -9.94 -10.90 0.90
CA GLN A 91 -9.25 -11.50 2.05
C GLN A 91 -8.59 -12.83 1.68
N ILE A 92 -9.21 -13.63 0.82
CA ILE A 92 -8.62 -14.86 0.28
C ILE A 92 -7.33 -14.53 -0.48
N LYS A 93 -7.35 -13.48 -1.29
CA LYS A 93 -6.15 -13.00 -2.01
C LYS A 93 -5.06 -12.54 -1.06
N LEU A 94 -5.41 -11.87 0.04
CA LEU A 94 -4.42 -11.45 1.05
C LEU A 94 -3.73 -12.66 1.68
N VAL A 95 -4.46 -13.72 1.98
CA VAL A 95 -3.89 -14.94 2.54
C VAL A 95 -2.98 -15.62 1.51
N GLU A 96 -3.39 -15.68 0.25
CA GLU A 96 -2.59 -16.20 -0.85
C GLU A 96 -1.27 -15.41 -0.97
N ALA A 97 -1.35 -14.08 -0.91
CA ALA A 97 -0.18 -13.22 -0.97
C ALA A 97 0.75 -13.43 0.23
N PHE A 98 0.20 -13.65 1.41
CA PHE A 98 0.99 -13.94 2.61
C PHE A 98 1.76 -15.26 2.48
N LEU A 99 1.14 -16.28 1.90
CA LEU A 99 1.76 -17.60 1.72
C LEU A 99 2.76 -17.63 0.56
N ASP A 100 2.72 -16.66 -0.33
CA ASP A 100 3.62 -16.59 -1.49
C ASP A 100 5.03 -16.18 -1.05
N ARG A 101 6.01 -16.99 -1.39
CA ARG A 101 7.42 -16.79 -1.06
C ARG A 101 8.25 -16.31 -2.24
N SER A 102 7.63 -15.95 -3.36
CA SER A 102 8.33 -15.45 -4.52
C SER A 102 8.89 -14.04 -4.27
N ARG A 103 9.77 -13.60 -5.16
CA ARG A 103 10.34 -12.25 -5.10
C ARG A 103 9.39 -11.16 -5.59
N PHE A 104 8.30 -11.54 -6.25
CA PHE A 104 7.38 -10.60 -6.87
C PHE A 104 6.37 -10.06 -5.86
N ASP A 105 5.96 -8.81 -6.08
CA ASP A 105 5.02 -8.13 -5.22
C ASP A 105 3.59 -8.28 -5.73
N TYR A 106 2.63 -7.97 -4.88
CA TYR A 106 1.22 -7.90 -5.24
C TYR A 106 0.82 -6.45 -5.39
N PRO A 107 0.11 -6.09 -6.48
CA PRO A 107 -0.40 -4.72 -6.64
C PRO A 107 -1.58 -4.45 -5.72
N PHE A 108 -1.60 -3.25 -5.18
CA PHE A 108 -2.71 -2.75 -4.37
C PHE A 108 -3.22 -1.44 -4.94
N LYS A 109 -4.51 -1.20 -4.76
CA LYS A 109 -5.16 0.04 -5.18
C LYS A 109 -6.00 0.54 -4.02
N VAL A 110 -5.81 1.80 -3.67
CA VAL A 110 -6.63 2.49 -2.66
C VAL A 110 -7.44 3.56 -3.37
N GLU A 111 -8.76 3.47 -3.26
CA GLU A 111 -9.68 4.40 -3.89
C GLU A 111 -10.34 5.26 -2.83
N TYR A 112 -10.18 6.57 -2.94
CA TYR A 112 -10.74 7.54 -2.02
C TYR A 112 -12.10 8.04 -2.48
N VAL A 113 -12.86 8.58 -1.55
CA VAL A 113 -14.24 9.01 -1.79
C VAL A 113 -14.35 10.14 -2.83
N ASP A 114 -13.30 10.94 -2.99
CA ASP A 114 -13.28 12.04 -3.97
C ASP A 114 -12.85 11.62 -5.37
N GLY A 115 -12.56 10.34 -5.58
CA GLY A 115 -12.15 9.79 -6.87
C GLY A 115 -10.65 9.67 -7.06
N GLU A 116 -9.83 10.14 -6.14
CA GLU A 116 -8.40 9.92 -6.19
C GLU A 116 -8.07 8.44 -5.94
N VAL A 117 -7.05 7.95 -6.60
CA VAL A 117 -6.62 6.56 -6.51
C VAL A 117 -5.12 6.49 -6.30
N ASP A 118 -4.69 5.69 -5.35
CA ASP A 118 -3.28 5.39 -5.13
C ASP A 118 -3.02 3.94 -5.52
N TYR A 119 -1.93 3.73 -6.24
CA TYR A 119 -1.43 2.39 -6.58
C TYR A 119 -0.07 2.17 -5.94
N PHE A 120 0.17 0.97 -5.47
CA PHE A 120 1.48 0.56 -5.00
C PHE A 120 1.64 -0.95 -5.07
N ALA A 121 2.87 -1.43 -5.00
CA ALA A 121 3.18 -2.85 -4.95
C ALA A 121 3.78 -3.18 -3.59
N ALA A 122 3.30 -4.24 -2.98
CA ALA A 122 3.69 -4.61 -1.64
C ALA A 122 3.72 -6.13 -1.45
N LYS A 123 4.41 -6.56 -0.40
CA LYS A 123 4.36 -7.93 0.10
C LYS A 123 3.52 -7.97 1.37
N VAL A 124 2.75 -9.02 1.53
CA VAL A 124 2.00 -9.26 2.77
C VAL A 124 2.95 -9.94 3.76
N MET A 125 3.33 -9.21 4.79
CA MET A 125 4.37 -9.63 5.74
C MET A 125 3.81 -10.33 6.97
N SER A 126 2.55 -10.10 7.32
CA SER A 126 1.93 -10.76 8.46
C SER A 126 0.44 -10.97 8.22
N ASN A 127 -0.12 -11.95 8.88
CA ASN A 127 -1.54 -12.26 8.84
C ASN A 127 -1.92 -12.78 10.23
N LYS A 128 -2.40 -11.87 11.07
CA LYS A 128 -2.72 -12.16 12.46
C LYS A 128 -4.20 -11.98 12.70
N LYS A 129 -4.72 -12.72 13.65
CA LYS A 129 -6.12 -12.60 14.07
C LYS A 129 -6.18 -11.94 15.43
N SER A 130 -7.19 -11.12 15.65
CA SER A 130 -7.42 -10.42 16.91
C SER A 130 -8.92 -10.34 17.22
N GLY A 131 -9.26 -9.82 18.38
CA GLY A 131 -10.64 -9.70 18.80
C GLY A 131 -11.27 -11.04 19.21
N ILE A 132 -10.45 -12.01 19.61
CA ILE A 132 -10.92 -13.36 19.96
C ILE A 132 -11.41 -13.35 21.41
N THR A 133 -12.56 -12.75 21.62
CA THR A 133 -13.24 -12.69 22.92
C THR A 133 -14.73 -12.88 22.70
N VAL A 134 -15.48 -13.15 23.79
CA VAL A 134 -16.93 -13.41 23.68
C VAL A 134 -17.68 -12.22 23.06
N GLU A 135 -17.29 -10.99 23.41
CA GLU A 135 -17.95 -9.78 22.91
C GLU A 135 -17.13 -9.07 21.81
N GLY A 136 -15.94 -9.57 21.49
CA GLY A 136 -15.08 -8.99 20.48
C GLY A 136 -15.50 -9.33 19.07
N VAL A 137 -15.19 -8.44 18.15
CA VAL A 137 -15.33 -8.72 16.71
C VAL A 137 -14.03 -9.36 16.23
N LEU A 138 -14.15 -10.51 15.61
CA LEU A 138 -12.99 -11.22 15.05
C LEU A 138 -12.43 -10.43 13.88
N LYS A 139 -11.13 -10.09 13.96
CA LYS A 139 -10.44 -9.26 12.97
C LYS A 139 -9.21 -9.96 12.43
N ARG A 140 -8.82 -9.54 11.24
CA ARG A 140 -7.56 -9.93 10.59
C ARG A 140 -6.67 -8.70 10.48
N ASN A 141 -5.48 -8.78 11.03
CA ASN A 141 -4.47 -7.72 10.93
C ASN A 141 -3.40 -8.16 9.96
N VAL A 142 -3.18 -7.37 8.93
CA VAL A 142 -2.23 -7.66 7.85
C VAL A 142 -1.25 -6.51 7.75
N THR A 143 0.04 -6.85 7.72
CA THR A 143 1.10 -5.84 7.50
C THR A 143 1.56 -5.92 6.05
N LEU A 144 1.54 -4.78 5.38
CA LEU A 144 2.01 -4.63 4.00
C LEU A 144 3.39 -3.99 4.00
N GLY A 145 4.38 -4.69 3.48
CA GLY A 145 5.71 -4.12 3.24
C GLY A 145 5.76 -3.53 1.85
N ILE A 146 5.71 -2.21 1.75
CA ILE A 146 5.58 -1.51 0.47
C ILE A 146 6.94 -1.42 -0.19
N ASN A 147 7.05 -1.93 -1.41
CA ASN A 147 8.30 -2.02 -2.17
C ASN A 147 8.34 -1.13 -3.40
N SER A 148 7.31 -0.31 -3.61
CA SER A 148 7.28 0.67 -4.69
C SER A 148 6.96 2.05 -4.15
N GLU A 149 7.13 3.07 -4.99
CA GLU A 149 6.60 4.38 -4.66
C GLU A 149 5.06 4.34 -4.69
N ILE A 150 4.45 5.35 -4.11
CA ILE A 150 3.00 5.47 -4.17
C ILE A 150 2.65 6.27 -5.44
N TYR A 151 1.93 5.62 -6.35
CA TYR A 151 1.53 6.22 -7.62
C TYR A 151 0.18 6.90 -7.43
N GLU A 152 0.17 8.18 -7.21
CA GLU A 152 -1.05 8.96 -7.03
C GLU A 152 -1.66 9.31 -8.38
N VAL A 153 -2.93 8.95 -8.56
CA VAL A 153 -3.69 9.22 -9.78
C VAL A 153 -4.94 10.02 -9.42
N VAL A 154 -5.05 11.21 -9.97
CA VAL A 154 -6.23 12.03 -9.82
C VAL A 154 -7.16 11.72 -10.98
N THR A 155 -8.36 11.22 -10.67
CA THR A 155 -9.37 10.96 -11.68
C THR A 155 -10.14 12.25 -11.95
N PRO A 156 -10.18 12.72 -13.18
CA PRO A 156 -10.96 13.92 -13.50
C PRO A 156 -12.47 13.70 -13.36
#